data_ce6805bb821db34c9248eb2cd5a55299
#
_entry.id   ce6805bb821db34c9248eb2cd5a55299
#
_cell.length_a   1.000
_cell.length_b   1.000
_cell.length_c   1.000
_cell.angle_alpha   90.00
_cell.angle_beta   90.00
_cell.angle_gamma   90.00
#
_symmetry.space_group_name_H-M   'P 1'
#
loop_
_entity.id
_entity.type
_entity.pdbx_description
1 polymer ?
#
loop_
_entity_poly.entity_id
_entity_poly.type
_entity_poly.pdbx_seq_one_letter_code
_entity_poly.pdbx_strand_id
1 'polypeptide(L)'
;MSVDPLTADLLWIPIGILAVSILLGLVRIYTATTPAQRAVVGDLVYFAAIGILMMVGIQSGSAVVQDAAMLAAFLGILATVALGRILTRGER
;
A
#
# COMPACT_ATOMS: atom_id res chain seq x y z
N MET A 1 -13.60 13.93 13.01
CA MET A 1 -13.38 15.21 12.32
C MET A 1 -13.86 15.09 10.89
N SER A 2 -14.77 15.95 10.49
CA SER A 2 -15.32 15.90 9.14
C SER A 2 -14.43 16.68 8.17
N VAL A 3 -14.36 16.20 6.94
CA VAL A 3 -13.58 16.80 5.87
C VAL A 3 -14.53 17.66 5.05
N ASP A 4 -14.04 18.77 4.51
CA ASP A 4 -14.86 19.59 3.60
C ASP A 4 -15.30 18.77 2.40
N PRO A 5 -16.51 19.04 1.86
CA PRO A 5 -16.95 18.31 0.65
C PRO A 5 -15.96 18.42 -0.51
N LEU A 6 -15.33 19.57 -0.69
CA LEU A 6 -14.33 19.75 -1.72
C LEU A 6 -13.10 18.87 -1.48
N THR A 7 -12.62 18.82 -0.24
CA THR A 7 -11.49 17.97 0.13
C THR A 7 -11.83 16.50 -0.07
N ALA A 8 -13.04 16.09 0.34
CA ALA A 8 -13.49 14.72 0.14
C ALA A 8 -13.52 14.32 -1.33
N ASP A 9 -13.98 15.23 -2.19
CA ASP A 9 -13.98 14.97 -3.63
C ASP A 9 -12.57 14.91 -4.21
N LEU A 10 -11.67 15.76 -3.71
CA LEU A 10 -10.29 15.78 -4.18
C LEU A 10 -9.52 14.52 -3.77
N LEU A 11 -9.92 13.88 -2.68
CA LEU A 11 -9.28 12.64 -2.25
C LEU A 11 -9.50 11.48 -3.22
N TRP A 12 -10.52 11.55 -4.07
CA TRP A 12 -10.75 10.51 -5.06
C TRP A 12 -9.64 10.45 -6.11
N ILE A 13 -8.94 11.55 -6.34
CA ILE A 13 -7.84 11.58 -7.32
C ILE A 13 -6.68 10.69 -6.88
N PRO A 14 -6.10 10.86 -5.66
CA PRO A 14 -5.05 9.96 -5.22
C PRO A 14 -5.53 8.52 -5.02
N ILE A 15 -6.78 8.33 -4.62
CA ILE A 15 -7.34 6.97 -4.52
C ILE A 15 -7.33 6.30 -5.88
N GLY A 16 -7.74 7.01 -6.93
CA GLY A 16 -7.72 6.49 -8.28
C GLY A 16 -6.32 6.16 -8.77
N ILE A 17 -5.36 7.02 -8.48
CA ILE A 17 -3.95 6.80 -8.85
C ILE A 17 -3.42 5.54 -8.16
N LEU A 18 -3.68 5.39 -6.86
CA LEU A 18 -3.24 4.22 -6.12
C LEU A 18 -3.93 2.94 -6.61
N ALA A 19 -5.21 3.02 -6.96
CA ALA A 19 -5.94 1.88 -7.51
C ALA A 19 -5.33 1.42 -8.83
N VAL A 20 -4.99 2.34 -9.72
CA VAL A 20 -4.31 2.01 -10.98
C VAL A 20 -2.95 1.39 -10.70
N SER A 21 -2.23 1.93 -9.72
CA SER A 21 -0.92 1.37 -9.31
C SER A 21 -1.06 -0.07 -8.85
N ILE A 22 -2.10 -0.39 -8.09
CA ILE A 22 -2.36 -1.76 -7.65
C ILE A 22 -2.63 -2.68 -8.83
N LEU A 23 -3.45 -2.23 -9.78
CA LEU A 23 -3.74 -3.04 -10.98
C LEU A 23 -2.48 -3.31 -11.78
N LEU A 24 -1.65 -2.30 -11.99
CA LEU A 24 -0.38 -2.47 -12.68
C LEU A 24 0.56 -3.40 -11.90
N GLY A 25 0.57 -3.28 -10.57
CA GLY A 25 1.37 -4.15 -9.72
C GLY A 25 0.93 -5.59 -9.81
N LEU A 26 -0.37 -5.85 -9.84
CA LEU A 26 -0.89 -7.21 -9.96
C LEU A 26 -0.49 -7.85 -11.29
N VAL A 27 -0.57 -7.07 -12.38
CA VAL A 27 -0.12 -7.52 -13.68
C VAL A 27 1.38 -7.83 -13.63
N ARG A 28 2.17 -6.98 -12.99
CA ARG A 28 3.60 -7.18 -12.89
C ARG A 28 3.95 -8.41 -12.05
N ILE A 29 3.22 -8.68 -10.98
CA ILE A 29 3.42 -9.90 -10.19
C ILE A 29 3.21 -11.13 -11.06
N TYR A 30 2.17 -11.11 -11.88
CA TYR A 30 1.87 -12.22 -12.78
C TYR A 30 3.01 -12.47 -13.78
N THR A 31 3.64 -11.42 -14.28
CA THR A 31 4.70 -11.52 -15.28
C THR A 31 6.10 -11.61 -14.66
N ALA A 32 6.24 -11.38 -13.37
CA ALA A 32 7.55 -11.40 -12.69
C ALA A 32 8.13 -12.81 -12.70
N THR A 33 9.43 -12.89 -12.93
CA THR A 33 10.12 -14.17 -13.07
C THR A 33 10.94 -14.56 -11.84
N THR A 34 11.34 -13.59 -11.01
CA THR A 34 12.16 -13.85 -9.84
C THR A 34 11.41 -13.58 -8.54
N PRO A 35 11.73 -14.32 -7.45
CA PRO A 35 11.14 -14.03 -6.15
C PRO A 35 11.39 -12.59 -5.68
N ALA A 36 12.57 -12.04 -5.98
CA ALA A 36 12.89 -10.67 -5.59
C ALA A 36 11.96 -9.67 -6.27
N GLN A 37 11.69 -9.84 -7.57
CA GLN A 37 10.76 -8.97 -8.29
C GLN A 37 9.37 -9.05 -7.71
N ARG A 38 8.89 -10.25 -7.39
CA ARG A 38 7.58 -10.43 -6.78
C ARG A 38 7.48 -9.78 -5.42
N ALA A 39 8.53 -9.89 -4.62
CA ALA A 39 8.56 -9.28 -3.28
C ALA A 39 8.47 -7.76 -3.37
N VAL A 40 9.24 -7.15 -4.27
CA VAL A 40 9.23 -5.69 -4.43
C VAL A 40 7.86 -5.19 -4.89
N VAL A 41 7.28 -5.85 -5.89
CA VAL A 41 5.98 -5.43 -6.42
C VAL A 41 4.87 -5.71 -5.40
N GLY A 42 4.96 -6.83 -4.68
CA GLY A 42 4.01 -7.14 -3.61
C GLY A 42 4.04 -6.07 -2.51
N ASP A 43 5.23 -5.61 -2.16
CA ASP A 43 5.39 -4.53 -1.20
C ASP A 43 4.74 -3.23 -1.70
N LEU A 44 4.95 -2.91 -2.98
CA LEU A 44 4.31 -1.74 -3.60
C LEU A 44 2.79 -1.83 -3.52
N VAL A 45 2.22 -2.99 -3.87
CA VAL A 45 0.76 -3.21 -3.81
C VAL A 45 0.27 -3.07 -2.38
N TYR A 46 1.00 -3.62 -1.41
CA TYR A 46 0.64 -3.54 -0.01
C TYR A 46 0.57 -2.08 0.46
N PHE A 47 1.60 -1.29 0.19
CA PHE A 47 1.61 0.11 0.61
C PHE A 47 0.61 0.96 -0.17
N ALA A 48 0.35 0.65 -1.44
CA ALA A 48 -0.70 1.32 -2.19
C ALA A 48 -2.08 1.05 -1.57
N ALA A 49 -2.33 -0.18 -1.14
CA ALA A 49 -3.58 -0.54 -0.46
C ALA A 49 -3.71 0.21 0.87
N ILE A 50 -2.62 0.32 1.64
CA ILE A 50 -2.63 1.09 2.88
C ILE A 50 -2.91 2.56 2.60
N GLY A 51 -2.33 3.10 1.52
CA GLY A 51 -2.59 4.47 1.11
C GLY A 51 -4.06 4.72 0.82
N ILE A 52 -4.71 3.81 0.11
CA ILE A 52 -6.15 3.89 -0.16
C ILE A 52 -6.93 3.83 1.15
N LEU A 53 -6.56 2.92 2.03
CA LEU A 53 -7.23 2.79 3.34
C LEU A 53 -7.11 4.10 4.14
N MET A 54 -5.92 4.71 4.14
CA MET A 54 -5.72 5.98 4.82
C MET A 54 -6.58 7.09 4.20
N MET A 55 -6.66 7.16 2.86
CA MET A 55 -7.48 8.16 2.18
C MET A 55 -8.96 7.99 2.51
N VAL A 56 -9.43 6.76 2.53
CA VAL A 56 -10.81 6.46 2.90
C VAL A 56 -11.06 6.84 4.36
N GLY A 57 -10.10 6.58 5.25
CA GLY A 57 -10.19 6.96 6.64
C GLY A 57 -10.30 8.47 6.83
N ILE A 58 -9.51 9.24 6.07
CA ILE A 58 -9.58 10.70 6.10
C ILE A 58 -10.92 11.18 5.54
N GLN A 59 -11.33 10.63 4.41
CA GLN A 59 -12.56 11.03 3.73
C GLN A 59 -13.80 10.78 4.61
N SER A 60 -13.82 9.65 5.30
CA SER A 60 -14.94 9.27 6.16
C SER A 60 -14.84 9.83 7.57
N GLY A 61 -13.70 10.44 7.92
CA GLY A 61 -13.47 10.97 9.25
C GLY A 61 -13.30 9.90 10.32
N SER A 62 -12.94 8.68 9.95
CA SER A 62 -12.79 7.58 10.89
C SER A 62 -11.37 7.53 11.46
N ALA A 63 -11.23 7.85 12.74
CA ALA A 63 -9.96 7.75 13.43
C ALA A 63 -9.51 6.29 13.55
N VAL A 64 -10.44 5.37 13.71
CA VAL A 64 -10.12 3.95 13.82
C VAL A 64 -9.47 3.43 12.55
N VAL A 65 -10.01 3.81 11.40
CA VAL A 65 -9.44 3.41 10.11
C VAL A 65 -8.05 4.01 9.92
N GLN A 66 -7.87 5.27 10.31
CA GLN A 66 -6.56 5.92 10.23
C GLN A 66 -5.53 5.21 11.12
N ASP A 67 -5.91 4.87 12.34
CA ASP A 67 -5.03 4.15 13.25
C ASP A 67 -4.68 2.77 12.71
N ALA A 68 -5.65 2.07 12.15
CA ALA A 68 -5.43 0.76 11.54
C ALA A 68 -4.45 0.86 10.37
N ALA A 69 -4.59 1.89 9.53
CA ALA A 69 -3.69 2.11 8.40
C ALA A 69 -2.26 2.38 8.88
N MET A 70 -2.10 3.17 9.95
CA MET A 70 -0.78 3.44 10.51
C MET A 70 -0.13 2.17 11.05
N LEU A 71 -0.88 1.35 11.77
CA LEU A 71 -0.37 0.08 12.28
C LEU A 71 0.02 -0.86 11.13
N ALA A 72 -0.80 -0.91 10.09
CA ALA A 72 -0.50 -1.71 8.91
C ALA A 72 0.79 -1.22 8.22
N ALA A 73 1.00 0.10 8.18
CA ALA A 73 2.22 0.66 7.61
C ALA A 73 3.47 0.23 8.39
N PHE A 74 3.40 0.26 9.73
CA PHE A 74 4.51 -0.22 10.55
C PHE A 74 4.79 -1.71 10.32
N LEU A 75 3.75 -2.51 10.29
CA LEU A 75 3.90 -3.94 10.01
C LEU A 75 4.51 -4.18 8.63
N GLY A 76 4.12 -3.38 7.65
CA GLY A 76 4.68 -3.47 6.31
C GLY A 76 6.17 -3.16 6.27
N ILE A 77 6.62 -2.15 7.03
CA ILE A 77 8.04 -1.82 7.12
C ILE A 77 8.82 -3.00 7.67
N LEU A 78 8.32 -3.62 8.74
CA LEU A 78 8.96 -4.78 9.34
C LEU A 78 8.99 -5.96 8.37
N ALA A 79 7.89 -6.19 7.66
CA ALA A 79 7.80 -7.27 6.68
C ALA A 79 8.78 -7.04 5.52
N THR A 80 8.92 -5.81 5.06
CA THR A 80 9.84 -5.45 3.99
C THR A 80 11.29 -5.74 4.39
N VAL A 81 11.67 -5.36 5.59
CA VAL A 81 13.01 -5.64 6.11
C VAL A 81 13.26 -7.14 6.22
N ALA A 82 12.27 -7.88 6.73
CA ALA A 82 12.37 -9.33 6.86
C ALA A 82 12.54 -10.01 5.50
N LEU A 83 11.74 -9.60 4.51
CA LEU A 83 11.85 -10.15 3.16
C LEU A 83 13.21 -9.84 2.54
N GLY A 84 13.71 -8.62 2.74
CA GLY A 84 15.02 -8.25 2.24
C GLY A 84 16.11 -9.15 2.80
N ARG A 85 16.04 -9.46 4.09
CA ARG A 85 17.03 -10.34 4.72
C ARG A 85 16.92 -11.77 4.20
N ILE A 86 15.72 -12.28 4.06
CA ILE A 86 15.49 -13.63 3.56
C ILE A 86 16.02 -13.78 2.14
N LEU A 87 15.71 -12.82 1.26
CA LEU A 87 16.14 -12.87 -0.12
C LEU A 87 17.66 -12.74 -0.24
N THR A 88 18.26 -11.88 0.57
CA THR A 88 19.72 -11.70 0.56
C THR A 88 20.43 -12.97 1.03
N ARG A 89 19.90 -13.64 2.05
CA ARG A 89 20.47 -14.89 2.52
C ARG A 89 20.36 -16.00 1.49
N GLY A 90 19.24 -16.02 0.76
CA GLY A 90 19.01 -17.03 -0.26
C GLY A 90 19.96 -16.93 -1.44
N GLU A 91 20.58 -15.76 -1.66
CA GLU A 91 21.52 -15.53 -2.75
C GLU A 91 22.95 -15.95 -2.42
N ARG A 92 23.21 -16.31 -1.19
CA ARG A 92 24.52 -16.84 -0.80
C ARG A 92 24.62 -18.32 -1.17
#